data_052358ce79f511f89ca22b4a3a62281f
#
_entry.id   052358ce79f511f89ca22b4a3a62281f
#
_cell.length_a   1.000
_cell.length_b   1.000
_cell.length_c   1.000
_cell.angle_alpha   90.00
_cell.angle_beta   90.00
_cell.angle_gamma   90.00
#
_symmetry.space_group_name_H-M   'P 1'
#
loop_
_entity.id
_entity.type
_entity.pdbx_description
1 polymer ?
#
loop_
_entity_poly.entity_id
_entity_poly.type
_entity_poly.pdbx_seq_one_letter_code
_entity_poly.pdbx_strand_id
1 'polypeptide(L)'
;MEAGKCVACGQCVEVCSVGAAKLGQKLCTKQGEISYPKSLLPDTEKWGPDKWAPDYRDHAKINCYDTGTSPCKTACPAHLPVQGYIKMAAEGRYLDALKLIKTENPFPAVCGAICNRRCEDACTRATIDQAVAIDEIKRFIAEQELKENTRFVPLCENHEGKQFTQKIAVIGAGPAGMSAAYYLRTKGYPVTIFEKESRAGGMLMNGIPPFRLEKSVIEAEIDILKQMGIEFRYNVEIGKDITI
;
A
#
# COMPACT_ATOMS: atom_id res chain seq x y z
N MET A 1 13.59 9.31 19.20
CA MET A 1 12.12 9.13 19.32
C MET A 1 11.79 9.06 20.81
N GLU A 2 10.89 9.87 21.30
CA GLU A 2 10.44 9.77 22.70
C GLU A 2 9.48 8.58 22.83
N ALA A 3 9.93 7.52 23.50
CA ALA A 3 9.17 6.27 23.61
C ALA A 3 7.76 6.46 24.19
N GLY A 4 7.60 7.42 25.13
CA GLY A 4 6.30 7.73 25.73
C GLY A 4 5.28 8.42 24.81
N LYS A 5 5.70 8.86 23.62
CA LYS A 5 4.84 9.47 22.60
C LYS A 5 4.63 8.56 21.38
N CYS A 6 5.21 7.38 21.39
CA CYS A 6 5.07 6.42 20.31
C CYS A 6 3.71 5.71 20.39
N VAL A 7 2.90 5.89 19.37
CA VAL A 7 1.60 5.23 19.21
C VAL A 7 1.68 3.98 18.32
N ALA A 8 2.88 3.48 18.07
CA ALA A 8 3.15 2.31 17.23
C ALA A 8 2.52 2.37 15.82
N CYS A 9 2.42 3.56 15.25
CA CYS A 9 1.79 3.76 13.94
C CYS A 9 2.59 3.21 12.75
N GLY A 10 3.86 2.81 12.95
CA GLY A 10 4.71 2.25 11.91
C GLY A 10 5.36 3.26 10.98
N GLN A 11 4.95 4.51 10.97
CA GLN A 11 5.43 5.54 10.04
C GLN A 11 6.96 5.68 10.04
N CYS A 12 7.59 5.64 11.21
CA CYS A 12 9.05 5.74 11.30
C CYS A 12 9.78 4.54 10.67
N VAL A 13 9.15 3.38 10.62
CA VAL A 13 9.69 2.17 9.98
C VAL A 13 9.56 2.31 8.46
N GLU A 14 8.41 2.72 7.99
CA GLU A 14 8.10 2.86 6.56
C GLU A 14 8.97 3.93 5.87
N VAL A 15 9.26 5.04 6.56
CA VAL A 15 10.09 6.12 5.99
C VAL A 15 11.59 5.97 6.26
N CYS A 16 12.00 4.94 6.99
CA CYS A 16 13.41 4.72 7.32
C CYS A 16 14.14 4.03 6.17
N SER A 17 14.81 4.81 5.32
CA SER A 17 15.54 4.33 4.15
C SER A 17 16.68 3.35 4.46
N VAL A 18 17.19 3.37 5.69
CA VAL A 18 18.32 2.53 6.13
C VAL A 18 17.90 1.37 7.03
N GLY A 19 16.58 1.16 7.22
CA GLY A 19 16.06 0.07 8.04
C GLY A 19 16.45 0.14 9.54
N ALA A 20 16.87 1.31 10.02
CA ALA A 20 17.27 1.50 11.42
C ALA A 20 16.08 1.55 12.38
N ALA A 21 14.90 1.93 11.88
CA ALA A 21 13.67 1.90 12.65
C ALA A 21 12.97 0.54 12.47
N LYS A 22 12.67 -0.12 13.57
CA LYS A 22 11.91 -1.38 13.61
C LYS A 22 10.81 -1.27 14.63
N LEU A 23 9.63 -1.81 14.31
CA LEU A 23 8.57 -2.01 15.28
C LEU A 23 8.82 -3.33 16.01
N GLY A 24 8.83 -3.26 17.32
CA GLY A 24 9.03 -4.42 18.17
C GLY A 24 8.81 -4.07 19.63
N GLN A 25 8.75 -5.10 20.46
CA GLN A 25 8.68 -4.93 21.92
C GLN A 25 10.05 -4.57 22.53
N LYS A 26 11.08 -4.53 21.70
CA LYS A 26 12.46 -4.29 22.11
C LYS A 26 13.06 -3.15 21.32
N LEU A 27 13.73 -2.24 22.02
CA LEU A 27 14.55 -1.23 21.38
C LEU A 27 15.94 -1.79 21.09
N CYS A 28 16.35 -1.70 19.83
CA CYS A 28 17.73 -2.03 19.48
C CYS A 28 18.61 -0.78 19.69
N THR A 29 19.59 -0.89 20.57
CA THR A 29 20.64 0.11 20.75
C THR A 29 21.97 -0.44 20.24
N LYS A 30 23.02 0.42 20.22
CA LYS A 30 24.39 -0.03 19.94
C LYS A 30 24.90 -1.08 20.95
N GLN A 31 24.31 -1.15 22.12
CA GLN A 31 24.61 -2.09 23.18
C GLN A 31 23.77 -3.36 23.14
N GLY A 32 22.88 -3.49 22.16
CA GLY A 32 21.99 -4.63 22.00
C GLY A 32 20.51 -4.29 22.16
N GLU A 33 19.67 -5.32 22.25
CA GLU A 33 18.23 -5.16 22.44
C GLU A 33 17.92 -4.76 23.90
N ILE A 34 17.27 -3.62 24.06
CA ILE A 34 16.72 -3.23 25.36
C ILE A 34 15.23 -3.57 25.36
N SER A 35 14.85 -4.50 26.23
CA SER A 35 13.44 -4.63 26.62
C SER A 35 13.09 -3.40 27.46
N TYR A 36 12.10 -2.62 27.01
CA TYR A 36 11.53 -1.59 27.88
C TYR A 36 10.66 -2.26 28.92
N PRO A 37 11.10 -2.37 30.16
CA PRO A 37 10.16 -2.70 31.21
C PRO A 37 9.18 -1.54 31.27
N LYS A 38 7.88 -1.84 31.28
CA LYS A 38 6.82 -0.84 31.44
C LYS A 38 7.00 0.03 32.69
N SER A 39 7.76 -0.48 33.66
CA SER A 39 8.21 0.22 34.88
C SER A 39 9.07 1.46 34.63
N LEU A 40 9.62 1.66 33.42
CA LEU A 40 10.39 2.86 33.06
C LEU A 40 9.54 3.93 32.36
N LEU A 41 8.27 3.69 32.12
CA LEU A 41 7.38 4.69 31.56
C LEU A 41 7.06 5.73 32.68
N PRO A 42 7.03 7.03 32.32
CA PRO A 42 6.47 8.02 33.22
C PRO A 42 5.06 7.58 33.63
N ASP A 43 4.73 7.61 34.90
CA ASP A 43 3.41 7.19 35.36
C ASP A 43 3.25 5.66 35.58
N THR A 44 4.33 5.01 36.00
CA THR A 44 4.35 3.55 36.29
C THR A 44 3.31 3.10 37.30
N GLU A 45 2.91 3.94 38.23
CA GLU A 45 1.85 3.64 39.18
C GLU A 45 0.47 3.51 38.53
N LYS A 46 0.27 4.21 37.40
CA LYS A 46 -1.00 4.23 36.66
C LYS A 46 -1.06 3.18 35.56
N TRP A 47 0.07 2.84 34.98
CA TRP A 47 0.17 2.03 33.76
C TRP A 47 0.98 0.74 33.93
N GLY A 48 1.19 0.25 35.13
CA GLY A 48 1.86 -1.03 35.37
C GLY A 48 1.10 -2.22 34.78
N PRO A 49 1.81 -3.33 34.45
CA PRO A 49 1.20 -4.52 33.88
C PRO A 49 0.06 -5.14 34.69
N ASP A 50 0.16 -5.01 36.01
CA ASP A 50 -0.80 -5.48 37.00
C ASP A 50 -2.07 -4.62 37.10
N LYS A 51 -2.05 -3.43 36.51
CA LYS A 51 -3.19 -2.50 36.50
C LYS A 51 -3.94 -2.51 35.14
N TRP A 52 -3.51 -3.31 34.20
CA TRP A 52 -4.18 -3.43 32.93
C TRP A 52 -5.30 -4.43 33.01
N ALA A 53 -6.47 -4.04 32.51
CA ALA A 53 -7.55 -4.98 32.32
C ALA A 53 -7.07 -6.12 31.42
N PRO A 54 -7.28 -7.39 31.80
CA PRO A 54 -6.88 -8.54 30.99
C PRO A 54 -7.48 -8.51 29.57
N ASP A 55 -8.65 -7.89 29.43
CA ASP A 55 -9.43 -7.74 28.22
C ASP A 55 -9.25 -6.37 27.53
N TYR A 56 -8.24 -5.59 27.92
CA TYR A 56 -7.96 -4.26 27.34
C TYR A 56 -7.90 -4.27 25.81
N ARG A 57 -7.39 -5.34 25.22
CA ARG A 57 -7.36 -5.52 23.77
C ARG A 57 -8.74 -5.55 23.16
N ASP A 58 -9.63 -6.32 23.76
CA ASP A 58 -10.98 -6.54 23.23
C ASP A 58 -11.81 -5.27 23.34
N HIS A 59 -11.68 -4.55 24.45
CA HIS A 59 -12.36 -3.27 24.67
C HIS A 59 -11.81 -2.16 23.77
N ALA A 60 -10.50 -2.05 23.63
CA ALA A 60 -9.88 -1.03 22.82
C ALA A 60 -9.94 -1.34 21.32
N LYS A 61 -10.30 -2.57 20.90
CA LYS A 61 -10.28 -3.05 19.51
C LYS A 61 -8.94 -2.78 18.80
N ILE A 62 -7.87 -2.60 19.57
CA ILE A 62 -6.52 -2.32 19.07
C ILE A 62 -5.71 -3.58 19.22
N ASN A 63 -5.45 -4.27 18.12
CA ASN A 63 -4.55 -5.40 18.12
C ASN A 63 -3.10 -4.92 17.96
N CYS A 64 -2.52 -4.42 19.06
CA CYS A 64 -1.14 -3.95 19.07
C CYS A 64 -0.10 -5.07 19.00
N TYR A 65 -0.52 -6.33 19.08
CA TYR A 65 0.39 -7.45 19.18
C TYR A 65 0.76 -8.08 17.84
N ASP A 66 -0.17 -8.05 16.87
CA ASP A 66 0.03 -8.80 15.63
C ASP A 66 0.85 -8.04 14.59
N THR A 67 0.74 -6.71 14.55
CA THR A 67 1.39 -5.94 13.52
C THR A 67 2.26 -4.79 14.04
N GLY A 68 2.02 -4.29 15.25
CA GLY A 68 2.65 -3.06 15.77
C GLY A 68 2.40 -1.85 14.87
N THR A 69 1.35 -1.88 14.04
CA THR A 69 1.00 -0.86 13.07
C THR A 69 -0.35 -0.21 13.41
N SER A 70 -0.62 0.92 12.77
CA SER A 70 -1.87 1.65 12.98
C SER A 70 -3.10 0.87 12.51
N PRO A 71 -4.27 1.07 13.15
CA PRO A 71 -5.51 0.42 12.74
C PRO A 71 -5.88 0.65 11.28
N CYS A 72 -5.63 1.83 10.73
CA CYS A 72 -5.89 2.14 9.32
C CYS A 72 -5.03 1.31 8.36
N LYS A 73 -3.75 1.05 8.70
CA LYS A 73 -2.90 0.15 7.91
C LYS A 73 -3.38 -1.29 8.03
N THR A 74 -3.70 -1.75 9.25
CA THR A 74 -4.16 -3.12 9.50
C THR A 74 -5.51 -3.41 8.82
N ALA A 75 -6.44 -2.45 8.82
CA ALA A 75 -7.74 -2.60 8.18
C ALA A 75 -7.68 -2.54 6.64
N CYS A 76 -6.61 -1.99 6.08
CA CYS A 76 -6.42 -1.95 4.64
C CYS A 76 -6.00 -3.34 4.12
N PRO A 77 -6.72 -3.96 3.16
CA PRO A 77 -6.33 -5.25 2.61
C PRO A 77 -4.95 -5.26 1.94
N ALA A 78 -4.52 -4.12 1.43
CA ALA A 78 -3.19 -3.92 0.85
C ALA A 78 -2.14 -3.43 1.86
N HIS A 79 -2.51 -3.26 3.12
CA HIS A 79 -1.62 -2.78 4.20
C HIS A 79 -0.86 -1.49 3.87
N LEU A 80 -1.53 -0.55 3.20
CA LEU A 80 -0.94 0.74 2.81
C LEU A 80 -0.35 1.49 4.00
N PRO A 81 0.83 2.11 3.85
CA PRO A 81 1.48 2.93 4.88
C PRO A 81 0.78 4.30 5.00
N VAL A 82 -0.46 4.30 5.51
CA VAL A 82 -1.39 5.44 5.50
C VAL A 82 -0.79 6.70 6.10
N GLN A 83 -0.18 6.61 7.28
CA GLN A 83 0.40 7.77 7.93
C GLN A 83 1.58 8.35 7.15
N GLY A 84 2.36 7.49 6.48
CA GLY A 84 3.51 7.88 5.68
C GLY A 84 3.10 8.77 4.52
N TYR A 85 2.19 8.31 3.67
CA TYR A 85 1.79 9.10 2.51
C TYR A 85 0.97 10.34 2.86
N ILE A 86 0.15 10.30 3.93
CA ILE A 86 -0.57 11.49 4.40
C ILE A 86 0.41 12.55 4.90
N LYS A 87 1.45 12.15 5.65
CA LYS A 87 2.48 13.07 6.11
C LYS A 87 3.23 13.72 4.96
N MET A 88 3.64 12.93 3.96
CA MET A 88 4.30 13.44 2.76
C MET A 88 3.39 14.39 1.98
N ALA A 89 2.10 14.05 1.84
CA ALA A 89 1.12 14.93 1.19
C ALA A 89 0.94 16.25 1.92
N ALA A 90 0.90 16.24 3.25
CA ALA A 90 0.82 17.44 4.07
C ALA A 90 2.05 18.36 3.92
N GLU A 91 3.18 17.80 3.51
CA GLU A 91 4.41 18.54 3.19
C GLU A 91 4.49 18.97 1.72
N GLY A 92 3.45 18.72 0.91
CA GLY A 92 3.44 18.98 -0.53
C GLY A 92 4.28 18.02 -1.38
N ARG A 93 4.77 16.93 -0.80
CA ARG A 93 5.60 15.91 -1.44
C ARG A 93 4.75 14.82 -2.10
N TYR A 94 3.91 15.21 -3.04
CA TYR A 94 2.92 14.31 -3.64
C TYR A 94 3.54 13.14 -4.41
N LEU A 95 4.64 13.39 -5.13
CA LEU A 95 5.35 12.32 -5.85
C LEU A 95 5.95 11.27 -4.92
N ASP A 96 6.51 11.69 -3.78
CA ASP A 96 7.06 10.76 -2.79
C ASP A 96 5.94 9.97 -2.09
N ALA A 97 4.81 10.64 -1.80
CA ALA A 97 3.62 10.00 -1.28
C ALA A 97 3.08 8.93 -2.26
N LEU A 98 3.06 9.26 -3.56
CA LEU A 98 2.63 8.33 -4.60
C LEU A 98 3.56 7.13 -4.72
N LYS A 99 4.87 7.34 -4.71
CA LYS A 99 5.87 6.25 -4.69
C LYS A 99 5.62 5.30 -3.53
N LEU A 100 5.37 5.86 -2.34
CA LEU A 100 5.09 5.08 -1.14
C LEU A 100 3.78 4.29 -1.25
N ILE A 101 2.72 4.87 -1.84
CA ILE A 101 1.47 4.16 -2.10
C ILE A 101 1.70 3.00 -3.08
N LYS A 102 2.46 3.24 -4.15
CA LYS A 102 2.71 2.25 -5.21
C LYS A 102 3.61 1.08 -4.78
N THR A 103 4.19 1.09 -3.58
CA THR A 103 4.83 -0.10 -3.02
C THR A 103 3.84 -1.22 -2.75
N GLU A 104 2.60 -0.86 -2.33
CA GLU A 104 1.57 -1.81 -1.91
C GLU A 104 0.28 -1.74 -2.76
N ASN A 105 0.14 -0.70 -3.59
CA ASN A 105 -1.04 -0.53 -4.46
C ASN A 105 -0.62 0.03 -5.83
N PRO A 106 -0.64 -0.80 -6.88
CA PRO A 106 -0.25 -0.37 -8.22
C PRO A 106 -1.25 0.57 -8.89
N PHE A 107 -2.52 0.62 -8.41
CA PHE A 107 -3.63 1.37 -9.01
C PHE A 107 -4.27 2.36 -8.02
N PRO A 108 -3.53 3.37 -7.54
CA PRO A 108 -4.02 4.28 -6.51
C PRO A 108 -5.19 5.15 -6.96
N ALA A 109 -5.24 5.56 -8.23
CA ALA A 109 -6.33 6.38 -8.75
C ALA A 109 -7.63 5.58 -8.90
N VAL A 110 -7.55 4.34 -9.42
CA VAL A 110 -8.68 3.41 -9.46
C VAL A 110 -9.19 3.13 -8.06
N CYS A 111 -8.30 2.74 -7.14
CA CYS A 111 -8.70 2.48 -5.75
C CYS A 111 -9.28 3.71 -5.06
N GLY A 112 -8.78 4.92 -5.34
CA GLY A 112 -9.35 6.17 -4.81
C GLY A 112 -10.77 6.47 -5.28
N ALA A 113 -11.19 5.90 -6.41
CA ALA A 113 -12.55 6.07 -6.92
C ALA A 113 -13.56 5.03 -6.38
N ILE A 114 -13.10 3.81 -6.05
CA ILE A 114 -14.00 2.68 -5.78
C ILE A 114 -13.78 1.96 -4.45
N CYS A 115 -12.82 2.40 -3.63
CA CYS A 115 -12.51 1.77 -2.35
C CYS A 115 -13.69 1.83 -1.38
N ASN A 116 -13.82 0.79 -0.54
CA ASN A 116 -14.82 0.72 0.51
C ASN A 116 -14.39 1.35 1.84
N ARG A 117 -13.22 1.99 1.87
CA ARG A 117 -12.71 2.86 2.97
C ARG A 117 -12.58 2.21 4.35
N ARG A 118 -12.32 0.93 4.46
CA ARG A 118 -12.15 0.23 5.75
C ARG A 118 -11.13 0.88 6.68
N CYS A 119 -10.14 1.56 6.13
CA CYS A 119 -9.14 2.31 6.91
C CYS A 119 -9.75 3.52 7.63
N GLU A 120 -10.77 4.14 7.07
CA GLU A 120 -11.52 5.25 7.69
C GLU A 120 -12.43 4.73 8.81
N ASP A 121 -13.11 3.59 8.59
CA ASP A 121 -13.91 2.93 9.61
C ASP A 121 -13.09 2.53 10.85
N ALA A 122 -11.82 2.16 10.65
CA ALA A 122 -10.89 1.79 11.71
C ALA A 122 -10.07 2.98 12.26
N CYS A 123 -10.34 4.20 11.81
CA CYS A 123 -9.56 5.36 12.20
C CYS A 123 -9.80 5.73 13.65
N THR A 124 -8.75 5.70 14.48
CA THR A 124 -8.84 6.07 15.91
C THR A 124 -9.22 7.52 16.12
N ARG A 125 -8.98 8.41 15.15
CA ARG A 125 -9.41 9.81 15.24
C ARG A 125 -10.94 9.94 15.29
N ALA A 126 -11.66 9.00 14.68
CA ALA A 126 -13.13 8.99 14.70
C ALA A 126 -13.71 8.88 16.12
N THR A 127 -12.92 8.45 17.12
CA THR A 127 -13.33 8.43 18.54
C THR A 127 -13.26 9.81 19.21
N ILE A 128 -12.62 10.79 18.54
CA ILE A 128 -12.39 12.14 19.08
C ILE A 128 -13.30 13.14 18.34
N ASP A 129 -13.24 13.13 17.00
CA ASP A 129 -14.00 14.04 16.14
C ASP A 129 -14.50 13.32 14.87
N GLN A 130 -13.67 13.22 13.83
CA GLN A 130 -14.00 12.56 12.57
C GLN A 130 -12.82 11.74 12.06
N ALA A 131 -13.13 10.66 11.36
CA ALA A 131 -12.11 9.89 10.67
C ALA A 131 -11.35 10.80 9.66
N VAL A 132 -10.05 10.56 9.53
CA VAL A 132 -9.28 11.21 8.46
C VAL A 132 -9.79 10.72 7.12
N ALA A 133 -10.00 11.61 6.16
CA ALA A 133 -10.43 11.29 4.79
C ALA A 133 -9.29 10.62 3.98
N ILE A 134 -8.91 9.42 4.40
CA ILE A 134 -7.71 8.69 3.94
C ILE A 134 -7.79 8.39 2.45
N ASP A 135 -8.96 7.97 2.00
CA ASP A 135 -9.19 7.58 0.61
C ASP A 135 -9.20 8.77 -0.33
N GLU A 136 -9.82 9.88 0.09
CA GLU A 136 -9.83 11.12 -0.70
C GLU A 136 -8.42 11.71 -0.81
N ILE A 137 -7.62 11.66 0.25
CA ILE A 137 -6.21 12.08 0.21
C ILE A 137 -5.41 11.21 -0.77
N LYS A 138 -5.59 9.89 -0.73
CA LYS A 138 -4.97 8.95 -1.67
C LYS A 138 -5.38 9.25 -3.11
N ARG A 139 -6.67 9.48 -3.35
CA ARG A 139 -7.21 9.88 -4.64
C ARG A 139 -6.57 11.18 -5.13
N PHE A 140 -6.53 12.20 -4.29
CA PHE A 140 -5.90 13.48 -4.61
C PHE A 140 -4.44 13.32 -5.02
N ILE A 141 -3.65 12.53 -4.25
CA ILE A 141 -2.23 12.26 -4.56
C ILE A 141 -2.10 11.60 -5.94
N ALA A 142 -2.95 10.62 -6.25
CA ALA A 142 -2.92 9.94 -7.55
C ALA A 142 -3.35 10.86 -8.71
N GLU A 143 -4.32 11.73 -8.47
CA GLU A 143 -4.76 12.72 -9.48
C GLU A 143 -3.68 13.76 -9.81
N GLN A 144 -2.76 14.09 -8.87
CA GLN A 144 -1.64 14.98 -9.18
C GLN A 144 -0.73 14.39 -10.27
N GLU A 145 -0.45 13.08 -10.20
CA GLU A 145 0.33 12.39 -11.25
C GLU A 145 -0.32 12.54 -12.63
N LEU A 146 -1.65 12.44 -12.68
CA LEU A 146 -2.40 12.54 -13.93
C LEU A 146 -2.42 13.97 -14.49
N LYS A 147 -2.59 14.98 -13.62
CA LYS A 147 -2.66 16.40 -13.98
C LYS A 147 -1.32 16.97 -14.44
N GLU A 148 -0.26 16.63 -13.71
CA GLU A 148 1.09 17.18 -13.97
C GLU A 148 1.82 16.44 -15.09
N ASN A 149 1.23 15.37 -15.63
CA ASN A 149 1.84 14.46 -16.60
C ASN A 149 3.21 13.91 -16.15
N THR A 150 3.44 13.89 -14.84
CA THR A 150 4.63 13.34 -14.19
C THR A 150 4.36 11.90 -13.77
N ARG A 151 4.61 10.97 -14.67
CA ARG A 151 4.37 9.55 -14.40
C ARG A 151 5.48 8.96 -13.56
N PHE A 152 5.11 8.37 -12.44
CA PHE A 152 6.03 7.53 -11.68
C PHE A 152 6.00 6.10 -12.23
N VAL A 153 7.07 5.75 -12.94
CA VAL A 153 7.31 4.38 -13.43
C VAL A 153 8.33 3.74 -12.49
N PRO A 154 7.97 2.65 -11.78
CA PRO A 154 8.90 1.96 -10.90
C PRO A 154 10.10 1.37 -11.64
N LEU A 155 11.24 1.27 -10.95
CA LEU A 155 12.38 0.50 -11.46
C LEU A 155 11.99 -0.98 -11.60
N CYS A 156 12.40 -1.58 -12.70
CA CYS A 156 12.06 -2.94 -13.10
C CYS A 156 13.28 -3.85 -13.06
N GLU A 157 13.95 -3.87 -11.90
CA GLU A 157 15.20 -4.58 -11.66
C GLU A 157 15.12 -5.33 -10.33
N ASN A 158 15.86 -6.43 -10.23
CA ASN A 158 16.00 -7.12 -8.96
C ASN A 158 16.92 -6.31 -8.01
N HIS A 159 17.11 -6.82 -6.79
CA HIS A 159 17.96 -6.18 -5.76
C HIS A 159 19.46 -6.08 -6.17
N GLU A 160 19.87 -6.76 -7.25
CA GLU A 160 21.22 -6.67 -7.82
C GLU A 160 21.30 -5.67 -9.00
N GLY A 161 20.22 -4.97 -9.33
CA GLY A 161 20.14 -4.07 -10.48
C GLY A 161 20.08 -4.83 -11.82
N LYS A 162 19.58 -6.08 -11.82
CA LYS A 162 19.50 -6.93 -13.02
C LYS A 162 18.07 -7.34 -13.32
N GLN A 163 17.81 -7.71 -14.56
CA GLN A 163 16.58 -8.36 -14.97
C GLN A 163 16.78 -9.87 -15.04
N PHE A 164 15.73 -10.62 -14.69
CA PHE A 164 15.71 -12.06 -14.86
C PHE A 164 15.49 -12.42 -16.35
N THR A 165 15.98 -13.58 -16.76
CA THR A 165 15.79 -14.11 -18.11
C THR A 165 14.50 -14.90 -18.25
N GLN A 166 13.94 -15.38 -17.14
CA GLN A 166 12.70 -16.15 -17.07
C GLN A 166 11.52 -15.25 -17.43
N LYS A 167 10.81 -15.61 -18.49
CA LYS A 167 9.59 -14.95 -18.94
C LYS A 167 8.38 -15.47 -18.19
N ILE A 168 7.52 -14.58 -17.72
CA ILE A 168 6.30 -14.95 -17.01
C ILE A 168 5.09 -14.58 -17.84
N ALA A 169 4.20 -15.55 -18.04
CA ALA A 169 2.90 -15.36 -18.64
C ALA A 169 1.83 -15.12 -17.56
N VAL A 170 1.03 -14.08 -17.72
CA VAL A 170 -0.12 -13.79 -16.87
C VAL A 170 -1.37 -13.94 -17.71
N ILE A 171 -2.35 -14.71 -17.25
CA ILE A 171 -3.60 -14.97 -17.95
C ILE A 171 -4.68 -14.03 -17.40
N GLY A 172 -5.17 -13.13 -18.28
CA GLY A 172 -6.19 -12.14 -17.99
C GLY A 172 -5.62 -10.78 -17.57
N ALA A 173 -6.07 -9.72 -18.24
CA ALA A 173 -5.74 -8.33 -17.96
C ALA A 173 -6.77 -7.63 -17.06
N GLY A 174 -7.41 -8.35 -16.15
CA GLY A 174 -8.20 -7.78 -15.07
C GLY A 174 -7.32 -7.22 -13.95
N PRO A 175 -7.91 -6.60 -12.90
CA PRO A 175 -7.14 -5.97 -11.82
C PRO A 175 -6.16 -6.92 -11.13
N ALA A 176 -6.53 -8.18 -10.94
CA ALA A 176 -5.66 -9.19 -10.32
C ALA A 176 -4.43 -9.52 -11.19
N GLY A 177 -4.65 -9.79 -12.49
CA GLY A 177 -3.55 -10.09 -13.42
C GLY A 177 -2.62 -8.90 -13.62
N MET A 178 -3.18 -7.70 -13.76
CA MET A 178 -2.39 -6.47 -13.88
C MET A 178 -1.58 -6.18 -12.61
N SER A 179 -2.14 -6.42 -11.41
CA SER A 179 -1.40 -6.30 -10.14
C SER A 179 -0.27 -7.32 -10.04
N ALA A 180 -0.53 -8.57 -10.39
CA ALA A 180 0.51 -9.60 -10.41
C ALA A 180 1.65 -9.23 -11.39
N ALA A 181 1.30 -8.78 -12.59
CA ALA A 181 2.27 -8.32 -13.57
C ALA A 181 3.12 -7.15 -13.08
N TYR A 182 2.50 -6.17 -12.41
CA TYR A 182 3.20 -5.03 -11.80
C TYR A 182 4.28 -5.51 -10.82
N TYR A 183 3.90 -6.32 -9.82
CA TYR A 183 4.86 -6.78 -8.81
C TYR A 183 5.92 -7.72 -9.36
N LEU A 184 5.59 -8.57 -10.33
CA LEU A 184 6.57 -9.40 -11.00
C LEU A 184 7.58 -8.55 -11.78
N ARG A 185 7.07 -7.52 -12.46
CA ARG A 185 7.92 -6.62 -13.24
C ARG A 185 8.83 -5.77 -12.34
N THR A 186 8.34 -5.25 -11.22
CA THR A 186 9.20 -4.54 -10.24
C THR A 186 10.28 -5.42 -9.63
N LYS A 187 10.11 -6.74 -9.64
CA LYS A 187 11.14 -7.70 -9.24
C LYS A 187 12.13 -8.06 -10.36
N GLY A 188 11.96 -7.48 -11.55
CA GLY A 188 12.87 -7.67 -12.67
C GLY A 188 12.49 -8.79 -13.65
N TYR A 189 11.32 -9.41 -13.53
CA TYR A 189 10.87 -10.43 -14.48
C TYR A 189 10.27 -9.79 -15.74
N PRO A 190 10.62 -10.25 -16.95
CA PRO A 190 9.85 -9.95 -18.15
C PRO A 190 8.46 -10.59 -18.07
N VAL A 191 7.41 -9.79 -18.27
CA VAL A 191 6.02 -10.25 -18.13
C VAL A 191 5.23 -9.98 -19.41
N THR A 192 4.47 -10.98 -19.86
CA THR A 192 3.47 -10.87 -20.93
C THR A 192 2.11 -11.21 -20.36
N ILE A 193 1.13 -10.31 -20.51
CA ILE A 193 -0.27 -10.54 -20.16
C ILE A 193 -1.05 -10.97 -21.41
N PHE A 194 -1.73 -12.10 -21.34
CA PHE A 194 -2.63 -12.59 -22.38
C PHE A 194 -4.07 -12.27 -21.98
N GLU A 195 -4.80 -11.58 -22.84
CA GLU A 195 -6.17 -11.16 -22.60
C GLU A 195 -7.05 -11.57 -23.78
N LYS A 196 -8.17 -12.22 -23.50
CA LYS A 196 -9.11 -12.67 -24.52
C LYS A 196 -9.90 -11.52 -25.15
N GLU A 197 -10.12 -10.45 -24.39
CA GLU A 197 -10.80 -9.26 -24.88
C GLU A 197 -9.84 -8.35 -25.68
N SER A 198 -10.41 -7.40 -26.42
CA SER A 198 -9.65 -6.43 -27.20
C SER A 198 -8.97 -5.33 -26.38
N ARG A 199 -9.21 -5.30 -25.05
CA ARG A 199 -8.69 -4.28 -24.14
C ARG A 199 -8.45 -4.83 -22.73
N ALA A 200 -7.50 -4.23 -22.02
CA ALA A 200 -7.24 -4.51 -20.62
C ALA A 200 -8.25 -3.80 -19.69
N GLY A 201 -8.26 -4.21 -18.41
CA GLY A 201 -9.06 -3.62 -17.34
C GLY A 201 -10.14 -4.56 -16.80
N GLY A 202 -10.54 -5.58 -17.55
CA GLY A 202 -11.53 -6.57 -17.09
C GLY A 202 -12.80 -5.89 -16.55
N MET A 203 -13.23 -6.25 -15.33
CA MET A 203 -14.42 -5.70 -14.69
C MET A 203 -14.33 -4.20 -14.39
N LEU A 204 -13.14 -3.62 -14.21
CA LEU A 204 -12.99 -2.16 -14.08
C LEU A 204 -13.47 -1.44 -15.33
N MET A 205 -13.17 -2.01 -16.51
CA MET A 205 -13.52 -1.43 -17.80
C MET A 205 -14.94 -1.77 -18.22
N ASN A 206 -15.39 -3.00 -17.99
CA ASN A 206 -16.64 -3.54 -18.52
C ASN A 206 -17.80 -3.50 -17.51
N GLY A 207 -17.53 -3.57 -16.20
CA GLY A 207 -18.56 -3.69 -15.16
C GLY A 207 -18.85 -2.40 -14.40
N ILE A 208 -17.84 -1.53 -14.19
CA ILE A 208 -18.03 -0.31 -13.40
C ILE A 208 -18.51 0.83 -14.29
N PRO A 209 -19.65 1.48 -13.96
CA PRO A 209 -20.15 2.60 -14.73
C PRO A 209 -19.18 3.80 -14.78
N PRO A 210 -19.10 4.54 -15.90
CA PRO A 210 -18.16 5.67 -16.06
C PRO A 210 -18.33 6.80 -15.03
N PHE A 211 -19.54 7.03 -14.55
CA PHE A 211 -19.79 8.04 -13.51
C PHE A 211 -19.17 7.67 -12.16
N ARG A 212 -18.87 6.39 -11.91
CA ARG A 212 -18.20 5.91 -10.70
C ARG A 212 -16.68 5.82 -10.87
N LEU A 213 -16.23 5.38 -12.04
CA LEU A 213 -14.83 5.24 -12.40
C LEU A 213 -14.65 5.57 -13.88
N GLU A 214 -14.06 6.73 -14.16
CA GLU A 214 -13.79 7.16 -15.54
C GLU A 214 -12.84 6.20 -16.23
N LYS A 215 -13.13 5.87 -17.48
CA LYS A 215 -12.31 4.93 -18.25
C LYS A 215 -10.91 5.47 -18.54
N SER A 216 -10.78 6.78 -18.70
CA SER A 216 -9.51 7.49 -18.83
C SER A 216 -8.55 7.25 -17.66
N VAL A 217 -9.08 7.15 -16.43
CA VAL A 217 -8.29 6.85 -15.22
C VAL A 217 -7.71 5.44 -15.30
N ILE A 218 -8.53 4.46 -15.73
CA ILE A 218 -8.09 3.08 -15.88
C ILE A 218 -7.01 2.98 -16.95
N GLU A 219 -7.23 3.61 -18.11
CA GLU A 219 -6.30 3.63 -19.24
C GLU A 219 -4.96 4.27 -18.84
N ALA A 220 -5.00 5.34 -18.08
CA ALA A 220 -3.81 6.02 -17.59
C ALA A 220 -2.96 5.13 -16.64
N GLU A 221 -3.59 4.34 -15.78
CA GLU A 221 -2.86 3.40 -14.91
C GLU A 221 -2.38 2.16 -15.68
N ILE A 222 -3.11 1.70 -16.71
CA ILE A 222 -2.65 0.64 -17.62
C ILE A 222 -1.43 1.11 -18.41
N ASP A 223 -1.39 2.37 -18.79
CA ASP A 223 -0.27 2.94 -19.54
C ASP A 223 1.05 2.90 -18.74
N ILE A 224 0.99 3.07 -17.43
CA ILE A 224 2.16 2.87 -16.55
C ILE A 224 2.70 1.45 -16.67
N LEU A 225 1.84 0.43 -16.70
CA LEU A 225 2.26 -0.96 -16.90
C LEU A 225 2.97 -1.17 -18.22
N LYS A 226 2.48 -0.53 -19.28
CA LYS A 226 3.14 -0.57 -20.61
C LYS A 226 4.51 0.12 -20.56
N GLN A 227 4.61 1.27 -19.90
CA GLN A 227 5.88 1.98 -19.72
C GLN A 227 6.89 1.18 -18.86
N MET A 228 6.43 0.32 -17.97
CA MET A 228 7.28 -0.65 -17.26
C MET A 228 7.81 -1.76 -18.18
N GLY A 229 7.36 -1.83 -19.44
CA GLY A 229 7.74 -2.86 -20.40
C GLY A 229 6.96 -4.17 -20.24
N ILE A 230 5.74 -4.13 -19.66
CA ILE A 230 4.83 -5.27 -19.67
C ILE A 230 4.17 -5.37 -21.04
N GLU A 231 4.30 -6.52 -21.68
CA GLU A 231 3.68 -6.81 -22.96
C GLU A 231 2.21 -7.21 -22.77
N PHE A 232 1.30 -6.65 -23.57
CA PHE A 232 -0.10 -7.04 -23.60
C PHE A 232 -0.44 -7.70 -24.94
N ARG A 233 -0.96 -8.92 -24.89
CA ARG A 233 -1.48 -9.65 -26.06
C ARG A 233 -2.99 -9.78 -25.94
N TYR A 234 -3.67 -8.96 -26.69
CA TYR A 234 -5.14 -8.93 -26.74
C TYR A 234 -5.70 -9.93 -27.77
N ASN A 235 -6.98 -10.27 -27.61
CA ASN A 235 -7.69 -11.24 -28.45
C ASN A 235 -7.00 -12.61 -28.47
N VAL A 236 -6.44 -13.04 -27.35
CA VAL A 236 -5.79 -14.34 -27.17
C VAL A 236 -6.41 -15.07 -25.98
N GLU A 237 -7.11 -16.14 -26.25
CA GLU A 237 -7.74 -17.01 -25.26
C GLU A 237 -6.85 -18.23 -24.99
N ILE A 238 -6.31 -18.30 -23.77
CA ILE A 238 -5.50 -19.45 -23.35
C ILE A 238 -6.39 -20.68 -23.19
N GLY A 239 -5.94 -21.81 -23.71
CA GLY A 239 -6.71 -23.05 -23.81
C GLY A 239 -7.46 -23.22 -25.13
N LYS A 240 -7.53 -22.15 -25.94
CA LYS A 240 -8.15 -22.17 -27.26
C LYS A 240 -7.16 -21.75 -28.35
N ASP A 241 -6.63 -20.54 -28.27
CA ASP A 241 -5.68 -20.01 -29.24
C ASP A 241 -4.24 -20.41 -28.93
N ILE A 242 -3.94 -20.58 -27.65
CA ILE A 242 -2.66 -21.09 -27.15
C ILE A 242 -2.96 -22.16 -26.12
N THR A 243 -2.39 -23.35 -26.30
CA THR A 243 -2.41 -24.44 -25.32
C THR A 243 -1.28 -24.30 -24.32
N ILE A 244 -1.50 -24.73 -23.07
CA ILE A 244 -0.49 -24.79 -22.01
C ILE A 244 0.25 -26.11 -22.10
#